data_db852980a7f967a9a415bcbcf53260b2
#
_entry.id   db852980a7f967a9a415bcbcf53260b2
#
_cell.length_a   1.000
_cell.length_b   1.000
_cell.length_c   1.000
_cell.angle_alpha   90.00
_cell.angle_beta   90.00
_cell.angle_gamma   90.00
#
_symmetry.space_group_name_H-M   'P 1'
#
loop_
_entity.id
_entity.type
_entity.pdbx_description
1 polymer ?
#
loop_
_entity_poly.entity_id
_entity_poly.type
_entity_poly.pdbx_seq_one_letter_code
_entity_poly.pdbx_strand_id
1 'polypeptide(L)'
;MTAALYAARANLKVATLEQGAPGGQMNNTSDIENYPGFESISGPELSMKMFEPLEKLGVENLYGIVSGIEDKGDYKVVKTGDEEYQTKTVIIATGAKHRHIGVAGEEEYNSRGVSYCAVCDGAFFRNQDLLVVGGGDSAVEEGIYLTRFANSVTIVHRRDELRAQKVLQARAFANEKVKFIWDSVVEEIKGDDIKVRSVDIKNVKTGEVTNHEFGGVFVYVGLDPVSDYLTGLDITDQDGWVI
;
A
#
# COMPACT_ATOMS: atom_id res chain seq x y z
N MET A 1 -5.39 2.47 -16.11
CA MET A 1 -6.77 2.31 -16.67
C MET A 1 -7.25 3.57 -17.37
N THR A 2 -7.34 4.75 -16.74
CA THR A 2 -7.85 5.98 -17.37
C THR A 2 -7.13 6.36 -18.66
N ALA A 3 -5.79 6.30 -18.71
CA ALA A 3 -5.03 6.56 -19.91
C ALA A 3 -5.37 5.58 -21.05
N ALA A 4 -5.50 4.30 -20.75
CA ALA A 4 -5.90 3.28 -21.72
C ALA A 4 -7.32 3.53 -22.26
N LEU A 5 -8.25 3.94 -21.39
CA LEU A 5 -9.60 4.32 -21.77
C LEU A 5 -9.59 5.44 -22.84
N TYR A 6 -8.83 6.52 -22.58
CA TYR A 6 -8.76 7.64 -23.52
C TYR A 6 -8.02 7.28 -24.81
N ALA A 7 -6.95 6.47 -24.74
CA ALA A 7 -6.23 6.00 -25.92
C ALA A 7 -7.14 5.13 -26.81
N ALA A 8 -7.89 4.19 -26.24
CA ALA A 8 -8.86 3.38 -26.96
C ALA A 8 -9.99 4.21 -27.59
N ARG A 9 -10.52 5.20 -26.84
CA ARG A 9 -11.52 6.14 -27.37
C ARG A 9 -10.98 7.00 -28.52
N ALA A 10 -9.67 7.26 -28.56
CA ALA A 10 -9.00 7.92 -29.68
C ALA A 10 -8.66 6.95 -30.84
N ASN A 11 -9.19 5.73 -30.81
CA ASN A 11 -8.98 4.68 -31.81
C ASN A 11 -7.50 4.29 -31.97
N LEU A 12 -6.71 4.38 -30.89
CA LEU A 12 -5.35 3.88 -30.84
C LEU A 12 -5.34 2.43 -30.41
N LYS A 13 -4.40 1.65 -30.97
CA LYS A 13 -4.13 0.31 -30.45
C LYS A 13 -3.40 0.45 -29.13
N VAL A 14 -3.98 -0.06 -28.06
CA VAL A 14 -3.47 0.05 -26.69
C VAL A 14 -3.55 -1.28 -25.95
N ALA A 15 -2.55 -1.56 -25.14
CA ALA A 15 -2.56 -2.66 -24.17
C ALA A 15 -2.27 -2.11 -22.78
N THR A 16 -2.81 -2.78 -21.75
CA THR A 16 -2.37 -2.63 -20.37
C THR A 16 -1.52 -3.83 -19.98
N LEU A 17 -0.49 -3.61 -19.18
CA LEU A 17 0.34 -4.68 -18.63
C LEU A 17 0.31 -4.55 -17.10
N GLU A 18 -0.18 -5.59 -16.41
CA GLU A 18 -0.40 -5.62 -14.98
C GLU A 18 0.15 -6.91 -14.38
N GLN A 19 0.77 -6.85 -13.21
CA GLN A 19 1.31 -8.03 -12.55
C GLN A 19 0.27 -8.80 -11.72
N GLY A 20 -0.82 -8.15 -11.34
CA GLY A 20 -1.85 -8.71 -10.47
C GLY A 20 -3.26 -8.37 -10.92
N ALA A 21 -4.18 -8.24 -9.98
CA ALA A 21 -5.54 -7.82 -10.27
C ALA A 21 -5.58 -6.34 -10.69
N PRO A 22 -6.39 -5.98 -11.70
CA PRO A 22 -6.58 -4.58 -12.09
C PRO A 22 -6.99 -3.72 -10.91
N GLY A 23 -6.34 -2.55 -10.75
CA GLY A 23 -6.62 -1.62 -9.65
C GLY A 23 -5.46 -1.42 -8.67
N GLY A 24 -4.51 -2.37 -8.61
CA GLY A 24 -3.33 -2.24 -7.78
C GLY A 24 -3.67 -1.95 -6.31
N GLN A 25 -3.06 -0.92 -5.72
CA GLN A 25 -3.25 -0.55 -4.32
C GLN A 25 -4.70 -0.16 -3.96
N MET A 26 -5.53 0.27 -4.90
CA MET A 26 -6.95 0.54 -4.62
C MET A 26 -7.67 -0.69 -4.07
N ASN A 27 -7.30 -1.89 -4.50
CA ASN A 27 -7.92 -3.13 -4.04
C ASN A 27 -7.73 -3.39 -2.54
N ASN A 28 -6.78 -2.70 -1.92
CA ASN A 28 -6.46 -2.82 -0.50
C ASN A 28 -7.23 -1.80 0.38
N THR A 29 -8.12 -1.00 -0.20
CA THR A 29 -8.90 0.02 0.52
C THR A 29 -10.36 -0.39 0.64
N SER A 30 -10.90 -0.38 1.87
CA SER A 30 -12.29 -0.79 2.14
C SER A 30 -13.31 0.24 1.64
N ASP A 31 -13.03 1.50 1.90
CA ASP A 31 -13.97 2.60 1.69
C ASP A 31 -13.23 3.81 1.09
N ILE A 32 -13.56 4.18 -0.15
CA ILE A 32 -13.03 5.35 -0.85
C ILE A 32 -14.13 6.43 -0.84
N GLU A 33 -13.91 7.52 -0.10
CA GLU A 33 -14.85 8.62 0.06
C GLU A 33 -14.42 9.90 -0.68
N ASN A 34 -13.25 9.87 -1.32
CA ASN A 34 -12.63 11.03 -1.98
C ASN A 34 -12.55 10.90 -3.50
N TYR A 35 -13.27 9.94 -4.10
CA TYR A 35 -13.38 9.81 -5.55
C TYR A 35 -14.67 10.46 -6.04
N PRO A 36 -14.62 11.58 -6.81
CA PRO A 36 -15.81 12.28 -7.25
C PRO A 36 -16.77 11.40 -8.04
N GLY A 37 -18.06 11.45 -7.69
CA GLY A 37 -19.11 10.64 -8.29
C GLY A 37 -19.61 9.49 -7.41
N PHE A 38 -18.94 9.23 -6.29
CA PHE A 38 -19.38 8.28 -5.26
C PHE A 38 -19.34 8.97 -3.89
N GLU A 39 -20.34 8.72 -3.06
CA GLU A 39 -20.32 9.10 -1.64
C GLU A 39 -19.33 8.21 -0.88
N SER A 40 -19.38 6.90 -1.15
CA SER A 40 -18.41 5.89 -0.72
C SER A 40 -18.48 4.72 -1.70
N ILE A 41 -17.34 4.12 -1.99
CA ILE A 41 -17.22 2.92 -2.82
C ILE A 41 -16.01 2.10 -2.36
N SER A 42 -16.10 0.77 -2.38
CA SER A 42 -14.93 -0.06 -2.07
C SER A 42 -13.88 0.02 -3.18
N GLY A 43 -12.61 -0.11 -2.81
CA GLY A 43 -11.51 -0.10 -3.79
C GLY A 43 -11.64 -1.17 -4.87
N PRO A 44 -11.94 -2.44 -4.52
CA PRO A 44 -12.20 -3.48 -5.51
C PRO A 44 -13.35 -3.14 -6.47
N GLU A 45 -14.46 -2.57 -5.96
CA GLU A 45 -15.59 -2.19 -6.80
C GLU A 45 -15.22 -1.03 -7.74
N LEU A 46 -14.52 0.00 -7.24
CA LEU A 46 -14.04 1.10 -8.08
C LEU A 46 -13.08 0.58 -9.15
N SER A 47 -12.15 -0.30 -8.79
CA SER A 47 -11.23 -0.92 -9.73
C SER A 47 -11.95 -1.63 -10.86
N MET A 48 -12.97 -2.42 -10.56
CA MET A 48 -13.79 -3.11 -11.57
C MET A 48 -14.55 -2.14 -12.46
N LYS A 49 -15.17 -1.08 -11.88
CA LYS A 49 -15.85 -0.04 -12.65
C LYS A 49 -14.91 0.73 -13.59
N MET A 50 -13.64 0.85 -13.24
CA MET A 50 -12.62 1.45 -14.11
C MET A 50 -12.09 0.48 -15.16
N PHE A 51 -12.12 -0.82 -14.90
CA PHE A 51 -11.58 -1.86 -15.78
C PHE A 51 -12.58 -2.31 -16.87
N GLU A 52 -13.84 -2.55 -16.51
CA GLU A 52 -14.87 -3.03 -17.44
C GLU A 52 -14.99 -2.22 -18.76
N PRO A 53 -14.88 -0.87 -18.77
CA PRO A 53 -14.90 -0.11 -20.00
C PRO A 53 -13.76 -0.41 -20.96
N LEU A 54 -12.59 -0.84 -20.45
CA LEU A 54 -11.43 -1.19 -21.26
C LEU A 54 -11.70 -2.45 -22.07
N GLU A 55 -12.29 -3.47 -21.44
CA GLU A 55 -12.68 -4.71 -22.13
C GLU A 55 -13.70 -4.44 -23.24
N LYS A 56 -14.72 -3.60 -22.95
CA LYS A 56 -15.73 -3.19 -23.94
C LYS A 56 -15.16 -2.44 -25.14
N LEU A 57 -14.04 -1.75 -24.96
CA LEU A 57 -13.35 -1.02 -26.01
C LEU A 57 -12.26 -1.88 -26.70
N GLY A 58 -12.10 -3.14 -26.33
CA GLY A 58 -11.13 -4.05 -26.93
C GLY A 58 -9.69 -3.74 -26.55
N VAL A 59 -9.44 -3.12 -25.40
CA VAL A 59 -8.08 -2.96 -24.86
C VAL A 59 -7.53 -4.33 -24.52
N GLU A 60 -6.34 -4.63 -25.01
CA GLU A 60 -5.65 -5.86 -24.69
C GLU A 60 -5.08 -5.79 -23.27
N ASN A 61 -5.42 -6.76 -22.44
CA ASN A 61 -4.95 -6.83 -21.05
C ASN A 61 -3.91 -7.95 -20.95
N LEU A 62 -2.66 -7.56 -20.77
CA LEU A 62 -1.50 -8.43 -20.62
C LEU A 62 -1.15 -8.57 -19.14
N TYR A 63 -0.65 -9.74 -18.77
CA TYR A 63 -0.22 -10.02 -17.41
C TYR A 63 1.28 -10.33 -17.38
N GLY A 64 1.99 -9.72 -16.44
CA GLY A 64 3.42 -9.96 -16.28
C GLY A 64 4.10 -8.88 -15.46
N ILE A 65 5.33 -9.20 -15.04
CA ILE A 65 6.20 -8.28 -14.32
C ILE A 65 7.16 -7.65 -15.30
N VAL A 66 7.14 -6.33 -15.44
CA VAL A 66 8.10 -5.60 -16.26
C VAL A 66 9.49 -5.68 -15.63
N SER A 67 10.45 -6.18 -16.38
CA SER A 67 11.86 -6.30 -15.97
C SER A 67 12.76 -5.22 -16.59
N GLY A 68 12.30 -4.53 -17.63
CA GLY A 68 13.05 -3.45 -18.26
C GLY A 68 12.28 -2.78 -19.39
N ILE A 69 12.70 -1.56 -19.72
CA ILE A 69 12.24 -0.82 -20.90
C ILE A 69 13.46 -0.31 -21.64
N GLU A 70 13.51 -0.57 -22.95
CA GLU A 70 14.54 -0.05 -23.84
C GLU A 70 13.97 1.01 -24.79
N ASP A 71 14.64 2.15 -24.86
CA ASP A 71 14.33 3.18 -25.84
C ASP A 71 15.17 2.93 -27.13
N LYS A 72 14.49 2.64 -28.24
CA LYS A 72 15.11 2.44 -29.56
C LYS A 72 14.90 3.67 -30.49
N GLY A 73 14.51 4.81 -29.92
CA GLY A 73 14.18 6.02 -30.69
C GLY A 73 12.75 5.97 -31.21
N ASP A 74 12.56 5.37 -32.38
CA ASP A 74 11.24 5.30 -33.04
C ASP A 74 10.22 4.41 -32.33
N TYR A 75 10.67 3.49 -31.51
CA TYR A 75 9.84 2.61 -30.72
C TYR A 75 10.51 2.24 -29.39
N LYS A 76 9.72 1.70 -28.48
CA LYS A 76 10.16 1.21 -27.18
C LYS A 76 9.96 -0.31 -27.11
N VAL A 77 10.82 -0.99 -26.38
CA VAL A 77 10.69 -2.42 -26.08
C VAL A 77 10.44 -2.57 -24.60
N VAL A 78 9.29 -3.11 -24.23
CA VAL A 78 8.94 -3.45 -22.84
C VAL A 78 9.22 -4.94 -22.66
N LYS A 79 10.05 -5.27 -21.67
CA LYS A 79 10.44 -6.65 -21.34
C LYS A 79 9.70 -7.14 -20.11
N THR A 80 9.17 -8.34 -20.22
CA THR A 80 8.66 -9.12 -19.08
C THR A 80 9.43 -10.44 -19.11
N GLY A 81 9.50 -11.20 -18.05
CA GLY A 81 10.12 -12.51 -18.03
C GLY A 81 10.65 -13.04 -19.37
N ASP A 82 9.81 -13.79 -20.08
CA ASP A 82 10.16 -14.40 -21.36
C ASP A 82 9.60 -13.67 -22.60
N GLU A 83 8.88 -12.55 -22.43
CA GLU A 83 8.20 -11.85 -23.53
C GLU A 83 8.71 -10.42 -23.71
N GLU A 84 8.69 -9.96 -24.95
CA GLU A 84 9.01 -8.58 -25.32
C GLU A 84 7.88 -7.97 -26.14
N TYR A 85 7.48 -6.75 -25.79
CA TYR A 85 6.43 -6.01 -26.47
C TYR A 85 7.01 -4.74 -27.10
N GLN A 86 6.73 -4.54 -28.38
CA GLN A 86 7.14 -3.32 -29.09
C GLN A 86 5.98 -2.33 -29.16
N THR A 87 6.27 -1.09 -28.82
CA THR A 87 5.28 0.00 -28.85
C THR A 87 5.93 1.33 -29.21
N LYS A 88 5.14 2.27 -29.71
CA LYS A 88 5.61 3.64 -29.96
C LYS A 88 5.77 4.46 -28.69
N THR A 89 4.89 4.26 -27.71
CA THR A 89 4.87 5.03 -26.45
C THR A 89 4.56 4.10 -25.28
N VAL A 90 5.12 4.43 -24.12
CA VAL A 90 4.84 3.76 -22.85
C VAL A 90 4.33 4.80 -21.84
N ILE A 91 3.28 4.46 -21.10
CA ILE A 91 2.83 5.21 -19.95
C ILE A 91 3.17 4.39 -18.71
N ILE A 92 4.02 4.93 -17.86
CA ILE A 92 4.49 4.30 -16.63
C ILE A 92 3.48 4.63 -15.51
N ALA A 93 2.86 3.62 -14.95
CA ALA A 93 1.88 3.76 -13.88
C ALA A 93 1.98 2.57 -12.90
N THR A 94 3.19 2.13 -12.58
CA THR A 94 3.49 0.91 -11.82
C THR A 94 3.31 1.05 -10.31
N GLY A 95 2.97 2.26 -9.85
CA GLY A 95 2.66 2.51 -8.45
C GLY A 95 3.84 2.34 -7.51
N ALA A 96 3.55 1.87 -6.31
CA ALA A 96 4.52 1.75 -5.23
C ALA A 96 4.22 0.53 -4.35
N LYS A 97 5.22 0.07 -3.62
CA LYS A 97 5.13 -1.02 -2.62
C LYS A 97 5.26 -0.46 -1.21
N HIS A 98 4.71 -1.16 -0.24
CA HIS A 98 4.82 -0.76 1.18
C HIS A 98 6.27 -0.74 1.61
N ARG A 99 6.63 0.33 2.33
CA ARG A 99 7.94 0.48 2.95
C ARG A 99 8.00 -0.35 4.22
N HIS A 100 9.09 -1.07 4.39
CA HIS A 100 9.41 -1.79 5.61
C HIS A 100 9.99 -0.84 6.67
N ILE A 101 9.79 -1.16 7.95
CA ILE A 101 10.44 -0.43 9.06
C ILE A 101 11.87 -0.90 9.29
N GLY A 102 12.21 -2.12 8.84
CA GLY A 102 13.56 -2.67 8.86
C GLY A 102 14.02 -3.14 10.24
N VAL A 103 13.09 -3.55 11.11
CA VAL A 103 13.41 -4.02 12.45
C VAL A 103 13.46 -5.55 12.52
N ALA A 104 14.13 -6.08 13.53
CA ALA A 104 14.14 -7.52 13.81
C ALA A 104 12.71 -8.03 14.00
N GLY A 105 12.39 -9.20 13.44
CA GLY A 105 11.08 -9.83 13.49
C GLY A 105 10.10 -9.37 12.40
N GLU A 106 10.32 -8.25 11.71
CA GLU A 106 9.39 -7.79 10.67
C GLU A 106 9.22 -8.81 9.53
N GLU A 107 10.32 -9.23 8.94
CA GLU A 107 10.33 -10.25 7.87
C GLU A 107 9.97 -11.64 8.40
N GLU A 108 10.48 -12.00 9.58
CA GLU A 108 10.23 -13.29 10.19
C GLU A 108 8.75 -13.56 10.43
N TYR A 109 8.01 -12.52 10.90
CA TYR A 109 6.58 -12.63 11.19
C TYR A 109 5.69 -12.11 10.08
N ASN A 110 6.22 -11.82 8.90
CA ASN A 110 5.40 -11.48 7.74
C ASN A 110 4.41 -12.61 7.45
N SER A 111 3.12 -12.27 7.31
CA SER A 111 1.99 -13.22 7.21
C SER A 111 1.79 -14.12 8.44
N ARG A 112 2.56 -13.91 9.52
CA ARG A 112 2.41 -14.58 10.81
C ARG A 112 2.19 -13.60 11.97
N GLY A 113 1.54 -12.50 11.68
CA GLY A 113 1.23 -11.44 12.64
C GLY A 113 1.72 -10.06 12.21
N VAL A 114 2.64 -9.94 11.26
CA VAL A 114 2.96 -8.67 10.58
C VAL A 114 2.20 -8.62 9.26
N SER A 115 1.55 -7.51 8.99
CA SER A 115 0.77 -7.26 7.77
C SER A 115 0.94 -5.82 7.27
N TYR A 116 0.66 -5.62 5.99
CA TYR A 116 0.63 -4.33 5.30
C TYR A 116 -0.74 -4.03 4.68
N CYS A 117 -1.75 -4.87 4.94
CA CYS A 117 -3.10 -4.72 4.38
C CYS A 117 -4.16 -5.08 5.43
N ALA A 118 -4.79 -4.09 6.03
CA ALA A 118 -5.85 -4.32 7.02
C ALA A 118 -7.10 -4.96 6.42
N VAL A 119 -7.44 -4.60 5.18
CA VAL A 119 -8.62 -5.17 4.49
C VAL A 119 -8.41 -6.64 4.18
N CYS A 120 -7.18 -7.04 3.80
CA CYS A 120 -6.84 -8.43 3.49
C CYS A 120 -6.83 -9.30 4.75
N ASP A 121 -6.19 -8.82 5.81
CA ASP A 121 -5.79 -9.65 6.93
C ASP A 121 -6.54 -9.35 8.23
N GLY A 122 -7.19 -8.18 8.35
CA GLY A 122 -7.81 -7.74 9.62
C GLY A 122 -8.78 -8.74 10.22
N ALA A 123 -9.51 -9.48 9.39
CA ALA A 123 -10.47 -10.48 9.85
C ALA A 123 -9.81 -11.68 10.60
N PHE A 124 -8.52 -11.95 10.39
CA PHE A 124 -7.77 -13.01 11.09
C PHE A 124 -7.38 -12.62 12.51
N PHE A 125 -7.47 -11.32 12.85
CA PHE A 125 -7.07 -10.77 14.15
C PHE A 125 -8.25 -10.45 15.08
N ARG A 126 -9.36 -11.17 14.93
CA ARG A 126 -10.55 -10.96 15.78
C ARG A 126 -10.22 -11.11 17.25
N ASN A 127 -10.75 -10.14 18.05
CA ASN A 127 -10.62 -10.11 19.51
C ASN A 127 -9.16 -10.08 20.00
N GLN A 128 -8.24 -9.51 19.21
CA GLN A 128 -6.85 -9.29 19.60
C GLN A 128 -6.59 -7.78 19.74
N ASP A 129 -5.56 -7.43 20.53
CA ASP A 129 -5.04 -6.07 20.58
C ASP A 129 -3.99 -5.93 19.47
N LEU A 130 -4.12 -4.88 18.65
CA LEU A 130 -3.30 -4.68 17.45
C LEU A 130 -2.46 -3.43 17.56
N LEU A 131 -1.27 -3.48 16.96
CA LEU A 131 -0.41 -2.33 16.75
C LEU A 131 -0.49 -1.87 15.30
N VAL A 132 -0.65 -0.57 15.08
CA VAL A 132 -0.51 0.10 13.79
C VAL A 132 0.70 1.02 13.84
N VAL A 133 1.63 0.85 12.93
CA VAL A 133 2.86 1.65 12.84
C VAL A 133 2.71 2.71 11.77
N GLY A 134 2.67 3.99 12.17
CA GLY A 134 2.54 5.10 11.26
C GLY A 134 1.78 6.28 11.85
N GLY A 135 1.46 7.28 11.01
CA GLY A 135 0.72 8.48 11.46
C GLY A 135 0.21 9.32 10.30
N GLY A 136 0.26 8.78 9.08
CA GLY A 136 -0.35 9.34 7.88
C GLY A 136 -1.77 8.80 7.66
N ASP A 137 -2.40 9.19 6.54
CA ASP A 137 -3.77 8.81 6.19
C ASP A 137 -3.97 7.30 6.26
N SER A 138 -3.15 6.51 5.60
CA SER A 138 -3.27 5.04 5.60
C SER A 138 -3.22 4.43 7.01
N ALA A 139 -2.27 4.87 7.87
CA ALA A 139 -2.16 4.34 9.23
C ALA A 139 -3.43 4.62 10.06
N VAL A 140 -3.99 5.81 9.92
CA VAL A 140 -5.16 6.23 10.68
C VAL A 140 -6.44 5.57 10.15
N GLU A 141 -6.65 5.58 8.84
CA GLU A 141 -7.80 4.99 8.18
C GLU A 141 -7.86 3.47 8.42
N GLU A 142 -6.77 2.78 8.13
CA GLU A 142 -6.68 1.32 8.32
C GLU A 142 -6.71 0.94 9.81
N GLY A 143 -6.16 1.80 10.70
CA GLY A 143 -6.28 1.62 12.14
C GLY A 143 -7.74 1.69 12.62
N ILE A 144 -8.52 2.64 12.11
CA ILE A 144 -9.96 2.73 12.39
C ILE A 144 -10.67 1.48 11.82
N TYR A 145 -10.35 1.06 10.60
CA TYR A 145 -10.94 -0.13 9.98
C TYR A 145 -10.73 -1.39 10.83
N LEU A 146 -9.52 -1.59 11.34
CA LEU A 146 -9.17 -2.74 12.18
C LEU A 146 -10.01 -2.82 13.47
N THR A 147 -10.54 -1.70 13.98
CA THR A 147 -11.41 -1.71 15.17
C THR A 147 -12.71 -2.50 15.00
N ARG A 148 -13.08 -2.80 13.74
CA ARG A 148 -14.23 -3.68 13.42
C ARG A 148 -14.00 -5.12 13.91
N PHE A 149 -12.75 -5.53 14.05
CA PHE A 149 -12.35 -6.90 14.40
C PHE A 149 -11.65 -6.96 15.76
N ALA A 150 -10.77 -6.01 16.03
CA ALA A 150 -9.89 -5.98 17.19
C ALA A 150 -10.61 -5.62 18.49
N ASN A 151 -10.03 -5.99 19.62
CA ASN A 151 -10.41 -5.45 20.95
C ASN A 151 -9.97 -3.99 21.05
N SER A 152 -8.71 -3.71 20.74
CA SER A 152 -8.17 -2.36 20.65
C SER A 152 -7.12 -2.26 19.54
N VAL A 153 -6.91 -1.05 19.03
CA VAL A 153 -5.89 -0.70 18.05
C VAL A 153 -5.02 0.41 18.61
N THR A 154 -3.74 0.15 18.77
CA THR A 154 -2.78 1.16 19.22
C THR A 154 -1.99 1.68 18.02
N ILE A 155 -2.07 2.98 17.77
CA ILE A 155 -1.27 3.63 16.71
C ILE A 155 0.01 4.16 17.35
N VAL A 156 1.18 3.62 16.94
CA VAL A 156 2.47 4.13 17.34
C VAL A 156 3.00 5.12 16.30
N HIS A 157 3.37 6.32 16.75
CA HIS A 157 3.90 7.35 15.87
C HIS A 157 5.14 8.02 16.45
N ARG A 158 6.15 8.25 15.57
CA ARG A 158 7.44 8.86 15.95
C ARG A 158 7.37 10.35 16.32
N ARG A 159 6.20 10.99 16.17
CA ARG A 159 5.94 12.39 16.53
C ARG A 159 4.81 12.44 17.56
N ASP A 160 4.56 13.62 18.11
CA ASP A 160 3.48 13.91 19.06
C ASP A 160 2.16 14.33 18.39
N GLU A 161 2.12 14.36 17.05
CA GLU A 161 0.92 14.66 16.27
C GLU A 161 0.84 13.81 14.99
N LEU A 162 -0.38 13.51 14.56
CA LEU A 162 -0.65 12.81 13.31
C LEU A 162 -0.46 13.74 12.10
N ARG A 163 -0.01 13.17 10.99
CA ARG A 163 0.05 13.84 9.69
C ARG A 163 -1.18 13.61 8.82
N ALA A 164 -2.06 12.70 9.23
CA ALA A 164 -3.29 12.36 8.54
C ALA A 164 -4.21 13.59 8.40
N GLN A 165 -5.13 13.53 7.44
CA GLN A 165 -6.16 14.54 7.24
C GLN A 165 -6.99 14.75 8.53
N LYS A 166 -7.42 15.99 8.79
CA LYS A 166 -8.12 16.32 10.04
C LYS A 166 -9.42 15.54 10.24
N VAL A 167 -10.12 15.16 9.17
CA VAL A 167 -11.33 14.33 9.25
C VAL A 167 -11.01 12.92 9.77
N LEU A 168 -9.90 12.33 9.33
CA LEU A 168 -9.44 11.01 9.81
C LEU A 168 -8.96 11.08 11.24
N GLN A 169 -8.21 12.14 11.60
CA GLN A 169 -7.80 12.39 12.99
C GLN A 169 -9.01 12.47 13.93
N ALA A 170 -10.03 13.25 13.55
CA ALA A 170 -11.25 13.40 14.36
C ALA A 170 -11.96 12.05 14.57
N ARG A 171 -12.07 11.24 13.52
CA ARG A 171 -12.65 9.88 13.62
C ARG A 171 -11.84 8.97 14.53
N ALA A 172 -10.50 9.00 14.42
CA ALA A 172 -9.63 8.19 15.27
C ALA A 172 -9.71 8.58 16.74
N PHE A 173 -9.68 9.88 17.06
CA PHE A 173 -9.78 10.37 18.42
C PHE A 173 -11.16 10.14 19.06
N ALA A 174 -12.22 10.05 18.25
CA ALA A 174 -13.57 9.72 18.72
C ALA A 174 -13.81 8.20 18.90
N ASN A 175 -12.91 7.35 18.44
CA ASN A 175 -13.06 5.90 18.51
C ASN A 175 -12.44 5.36 19.80
N GLU A 176 -13.25 4.87 20.74
CA GLU A 176 -12.83 4.36 22.06
C GLU A 176 -11.86 3.16 21.99
N LYS A 177 -11.83 2.43 20.87
CA LYS A 177 -10.91 1.31 20.65
C LYS A 177 -9.54 1.76 20.16
N VAL A 178 -9.38 3.01 19.68
CA VAL A 178 -8.11 3.53 19.18
C VAL A 178 -7.31 4.18 20.30
N LYS A 179 -6.07 3.75 20.45
CA LYS A 179 -5.09 4.28 21.41
C LYS A 179 -3.89 4.82 20.67
N PHE A 180 -3.10 5.67 21.31
CA PHE A 180 -1.91 6.27 20.71
C PHE A 180 -0.69 6.10 21.62
N ILE A 181 0.46 5.77 20.99
CA ILE A 181 1.78 5.84 21.61
C ILE A 181 2.57 6.86 20.77
N TRP A 182 2.80 8.02 21.39
CA TRP A 182 3.48 9.14 20.73
C TRP A 182 4.99 9.09 20.93
N ASP A 183 5.71 9.87 20.10
CA ASP A 183 7.16 10.02 20.18
C ASP A 183 7.90 8.69 20.23
N SER A 184 7.38 7.69 19.51
CA SER A 184 7.85 6.32 19.67
C SER A 184 7.94 5.58 18.33
N VAL A 185 8.85 4.64 18.28
CA VAL A 185 9.10 3.75 17.14
C VAL A 185 9.13 2.31 17.60
N VAL A 186 8.83 1.39 16.70
CA VAL A 186 9.06 -0.04 16.91
C VAL A 186 10.57 -0.30 16.86
N GLU A 187 11.10 -1.02 17.84
CA GLU A 187 12.51 -1.45 17.91
C GLU A 187 12.67 -2.92 17.51
N GLU A 188 11.77 -3.78 17.97
CA GLU A 188 11.78 -5.21 17.67
C GLU A 188 10.36 -5.80 17.73
N ILE A 189 10.05 -6.71 16.83
CA ILE A 189 8.82 -7.51 16.84
C ILE A 189 9.17 -8.91 17.31
N LYS A 190 8.48 -9.40 18.33
CA LYS A 190 8.75 -10.67 18.99
C LYS A 190 7.57 -11.61 18.90
N GLY A 191 7.85 -12.88 18.80
CA GLY A 191 6.81 -13.90 18.77
C GLY A 191 7.34 -15.27 19.14
N ASP A 192 6.51 -16.25 18.90
CA ASP A 192 6.88 -17.66 18.98
C ASP A 192 7.00 -18.27 17.58
N ASP A 193 7.17 -19.59 17.49
CA ASP A 193 7.27 -20.30 16.19
C ASP A 193 6.02 -20.12 15.31
N ILE A 194 4.92 -19.63 15.89
CA ILE A 194 3.62 -19.54 15.22
C ILE A 194 3.33 -18.11 14.76
N LYS A 195 3.45 -17.11 15.66
CA LYS A 195 3.01 -15.73 15.38
C LYS A 195 3.63 -14.69 16.32
N VAL A 196 3.37 -13.42 15.99
CA VAL A 196 3.66 -12.26 16.85
C VAL A 196 2.99 -12.40 18.23
N ARG A 197 3.72 -12.01 19.28
CA ARG A 197 3.27 -12.00 20.69
C ARG A 197 3.46 -10.64 21.35
N SER A 198 4.56 -9.96 21.06
CA SER A 198 4.86 -8.66 21.68
C SER A 198 5.74 -7.81 20.77
N VAL A 199 5.84 -6.55 21.10
CA VAL A 199 6.64 -5.55 20.38
C VAL A 199 7.39 -4.69 21.37
N ASP A 200 8.68 -4.53 21.18
CA ASP A 200 9.46 -3.54 21.88
C ASP A 200 9.30 -2.19 21.20
N ILE A 201 8.84 -1.20 21.97
CA ILE A 201 8.60 0.16 21.52
C ILE A 201 9.55 1.09 22.25
N LYS A 202 10.29 1.88 21.47
CA LYS A 202 11.27 2.86 21.96
C LYS A 202 10.72 4.26 21.85
N ASN A 203 10.72 4.99 22.97
CA ASN A 203 10.46 6.41 22.97
C ASN A 203 11.67 7.16 22.40
N VAL A 204 11.47 7.93 21.34
CA VAL A 204 12.58 8.62 20.64
C VAL A 204 13.14 9.84 21.41
N LYS A 205 12.37 10.37 22.38
CA LYS A 205 12.81 11.50 23.22
C LYS A 205 13.60 11.04 24.42
N THR A 206 13.18 9.96 25.07
CA THR A 206 13.79 9.47 26.33
C THR A 206 14.80 8.34 26.09
N GLY A 207 14.65 7.61 24.98
CA GLY A 207 15.41 6.39 24.70
C GLY A 207 14.89 5.15 25.44
N GLU A 208 13.85 5.29 26.26
CA GLU A 208 13.25 4.18 27.02
C GLU A 208 12.61 3.17 26.07
N VAL A 209 12.85 1.90 26.30
CA VAL A 209 12.26 0.77 25.56
C VAL A 209 11.30 0.04 26.48
N THR A 210 10.06 -0.14 26.02
CA THR A 210 9.02 -0.87 26.76
C THR A 210 8.46 -1.98 25.88
N ASN A 211 8.20 -3.16 26.50
CA ASN A 211 7.58 -4.29 25.82
C ASN A 211 6.06 -4.24 25.98
N HIS A 212 5.34 -4.45 24.88
CA HIS A 212 3.88 -4.45 24.83
C HIS A 212 3.38 -5.72 24.13
N GLU A 213 2.34 -6.34 24.68
CA GLU A 213 1.69 -7.51 24.08
C GLU A 213 0.75 -7.06 22.96
N PHE A 214 0.96 -7.62 21.76
CA PHE A 214 0.09 -7.44 20.59
C PHE A 214 -0.07 -8.75 19.84
N GLY A 215 -1.28 -9.00 19.36
CA GLY A 215 -1.57 -10.17 18.52
C GLY A 215 -1.19 -9.98 17.05
N GLY A 216 -0.99 -8.72 16.62
CA GLY A 216 -0.59 -8.39 15.25
C GLY A 216 -0.08 -6.96 15.11
N VAL A 217 0.73 -6.74 14.09
CA VAL A 217 1.37 -5.47 13.73
C VAL A 217 1.05 -5.12 12.29
N PHE A 218 0.47 -3.94 12.06
CA PHE A 218 0.17 -3.43 10.74
C PHE A 218 1.06 -2.22 10.43
N VAL A 219 1.79 -2.27 9.30
CA VAL A 219 2.85 -1.29 9.01
C VAL A 219 2.45 -0.34 7.89
N TYR A 220 2.38 0.98 8.19
CA TYR A 220 2.01 2.05 7.25
C TYR A 220 2.96 3.24 7.37
N VAL A 221 4.24 3.03 7.04
CA VAL A 221 5.30 4.04 7.18
C VAL A 221 5.67 4.73 5.88
N GLY A 222 4.91 4.49 4.83
CA GLY A 222 5.09 5.05 3.51
C GLY A 222 5.17 3.99 2.42
N LEU A 223 5.49 4.47 1.22
CA LEU A 223 5.57 3.66 0.02
C LEU A 223 6.90 3.93 -0.68
N ASP A 224 7.46 2.91 -1.32
CA ASP A 224 8.61 3.02 -2.21
C ASP A 224 8.14 2.81 -3.66
N PRO A 225 8.57 3.65 -4.63
CA PRO A 225 8.14 3.53 -6.01
C PRO A 225 8.61 2.21 -6.62
N VAL A 226 7.78 1.62 -7.48
CA VAL A 226 8.16 0.44 -8.26
C VAL A 226 8.76 0.91 -9.57
N SER A 227 10.06 1.23 -9.57
CA SER A 227 10.78 1.86 -10.69
C SER A 227 12.15 1.25 -10.98
N ASP A 228 12.54 0.18 -10.31
CA ASP A 228 13.85 -0.47 -10.49
C ASP A 228 14.13 -0.85 -11.95
N TYR A 229 13.08 -1.21 -12.70
CA TYR A 229 13.14 -1.60 -14.13
C TYR A 229 13.35 -0.40 -15.09
N LEU A 230 13.33 0.84 -14.58
CA LEU A 230 13.57 2.07 -15.36
C LEU A 230 15.04 2.50 -15.36
N THR A 231 15.91 1.71 -14.75
CA THR A 231 17.35 1.98 -14.71
C THR A 231 17.93 2.23 -16.11
N GLY A 232 18.61 3.35 -16.28
CA GLY A 232 19.23 3.75 -17.54
C GLY A 232 18.36 4.59 -18.47
N LEU A 233 17.14 4.94 -18.07
CA LEU A 233 16.27 5.86 -18.84
C LEU A 233 16.37 7.33 -18.37
N ASP A 234 17.08 7.61 -17.27
CA ASP A 234 17.25 8.96 -16.68
C ASP A 234 15.95 9.73 -16.47
N ILE A 235 14.87 9.01 -16.07
CA ILE A 235 13.54 9.56 -15.83
C ILE A 235 13.08 9.43 -14.39
N THR A 236 13.98 9.08 -13.48
CA THR A 236 13.70 8.98 -12.04
C THR A 236 14.64 9.87 -11.23
N ASP A 237 14.14 10.37 -10.10
CA ASP A 237 14.98 11.06 -9.12
C ASP A 237 15.80 10.06 -8.29
N GLN A 238 16.55 10.59 -7.32
CA GLN A 238 17.43 9.80 -6.44
C GLN A 238 16.68 8.83 -5.52
N ASP A 239 15.36 9.06 -5.30
CA ASP A 239 14.49 8.23 -4.48
C ASP A 239 13.67 7.24 -5.35
N GLY A 240 13.89 7.24 -6.66
CA GLY A 240 13.23 6.35 -7.63
C GLY A 240 11.87 6.86 -8.13
N TRP A 241 11.44 8.07 -7.75
CA TRP A 241 10.19 8.62 -8.29
C TRP A 241 10.39 9.13 -9.72
N VAL A 242 9.39 8.86 -10.58
CA VAL A 242 9.39 9.35 -11.96
C VAL A 242 9.24 10.87 -11.97
N ILE A 243 10.09 11.57 -12.73
CA ILE A 243 10.19 13.04 -12.85
C ILE A 243 9.65 13.55 -14.20
#